data_83b43a2598681ba536e56219b480f53a
#
_entry.id   83b43a2598681ba536e56219b480f53a
#
_cell.length_a   1.000
_cell.length_b   1.000
_cell.length_c   1.000
_cell.angle_alpha   90.00
_cell.angle_beta   90.00
_cell.angle_gamma   90.00
#
_symmetry.space_group_name_H-M   'P 1'
#
loop_
_entity.id
_entity.type
_entity.pdbx_description
1 polymer ?
#
loop_
_entity_poly.entity_id
_entity_poly.type
_entity_poly.pdbx_seq_one_letter_code
_entity_poly.pdbx_strand_id
1 'polypeptide(L)'
;VTTLILIILAGIFVGIITGLLPALPVYIGPFILYYFHNSLSLEYLLIFWLVVVSGSQFFGSVATITTRIPGEESALVYLKDLDYLTLDERRALLYQTAVGSLIAGIASTVFLYVALQYVNLDNLPFLSSIKFQIVLYTITLASLLYINKNYLWTLLLICLGFAISPQNNYAITSTWFEIKTLFQGYTFFMVLLGVMIIPQLFVKYDSSITNDTQLNQIARGTQNLWLTAKSTILGIVAGLVPGPSATTASVLAYKTTTTGAKDRIVAAETANNSSVITCALPLLAFALPINQNTLIMSNLADLKSLFLPSAIFENSFAGTLTVLDITAISLTASLFVYYFLSTHLIDFYAKLIVSLHSKMKLVMIGVVAVLIGIDLYTAETTVVSYLTLLAVFTTIGVFLKFKNVSPLPLLFTIILGDKLVWLYLQAYKLYF
;
A
#
# COMPACT_ATOMS: atom_id res chain seq x y z
N VAL A 1 21.65 -13.61 -9.16
CA VAL A 1 20.60 -14.61 -8.81
C VAL A 1 20.46 -14.73 -7.31
N THR A 2 21.53 -14.96 -6.55
CA THR A 2 21.49 -15.14 -5.08
C THR A 2 20.85 -13.94 -4.38
N THR A 3 21.26 -12.72 -4.73
CA THR A 3 20.68 -11.48 -4.16
C THR A 3 19.18 -11.37 -4.46
N LEU A 4 18.74 -11.71 -5.66
CA LEU A 4 17.32 -11.69 -6.03
C LEU A 4 16.50 -12.65 -5.16
N ILE A 5 16.99 -13.89 -5.00
CA ILE A 5 16.32 -14.88 -4.15
C ILE A 5 16.21 -14.37 -2.71
N LEU A 6 17.27 -13.80 -2.16
CA LEU A 6 17.26 -13.23 -0.81
C LEU A 6 16.24 -12.09 -0.67
N ILE A 7 16.15 -11.22 -1.68
CA ILE A 7 15.17 -10.12 -1.71
C ILE A 7 13.74 -10.65 -1.74
N ILE A 8 13.46 -11.67 -2.57
CA ILE A 8 12.15 -12.29 -2.63
C ILE A 8 11.80 -12.96 -1.30
N LEU A 9 12.71 -13.72 -0.72
CA LEU A 9 12.48 -14.39 0.58
C LEU A 9 12.27 -13.38 1.72
N ALA A 10 13.06 -12.32 1.75
CA ALA A 10 12.88 -11.22 2.70
C ALA A 10 11.53 -10.52 2.50
N GLY A 11 11.14 -10.26 1.24
CA GLY A 11 9.84 -9.69 0.89
C GLY A 11 8.67 -10.58 1.33
N ILE A 12 8.78 -11.89 1.09
CA ILE A 12 7.78 -12.87 1.55
C ILE A 12 7.66 -12.84 3.08
N PHE A 13 8.77 -12.89 3.78
CA PHE A 13 8.79 -12.87 5.25
C PHE A 13 8.16 -11.59 5.82
N VAL A 14 8.55 -10.42 5.31
CA VAL A 14 8.00 -9.13 5.73
C VAL A 14 6.52 -9.02 5.37
N GLY A 15 6.11 -9.48 4.18
CA GLY A 15 4.72 -9.48 3.75
C GLY A 15 3.82 -10.34 4.66
N ILE A 16 4.30 -11.51 5.07
CA ILE A 16 3.60 -12.38 6.02
C ILE A 16 3.44 -11.68 7.38
N ILE A 17 4.52 -11.11 7.92
CA ILE A 17 4.48 -10.44 9.22
C ILE A 17 3.53 -9.25 9.20
N THR A 18 3.63 -8.40 8.18
CA THR A 18 2.78 -7.20 8.09
C THR A 18 1.30 -7.54 7.86
N GLY A 19 0.99 -8.65 7.18
CA GLY A 19 -0.38 -9.11 7.01
C GLY A 19 -0.96 -9.82 8.24
N LEU A 20 -0.15 -10.61 8.94
CA LEU A 20 -0.61 -11.36 10.11
C LEU A 20 -0.75 -10.52 11.38
N LEU A 21 0.01 -9.44 11.49
CA LEU A 21 -0.05 -8.56 12.65
C LEU A 21 -1.11 -7.48 12.44
N PRO A 22 -2.32 -7.63 13.03
CA PRO A 22 -3.37 -6.63 12.92
C PRO A 22 -2.84 -5.26 13.35
N ALA A 23 -3.26 -4.22 12.65
CA ALA A 23 -2.83 -2.85 12.87
C ALA A 23 -1.39 -2.50 12.46
N LEU A 24 -0.59 -3.45 11.97
CA LEU A 24 0.61 -3.07 11.25
C LEU A 24 0.19 -2.63 9.84
N PRO A 25 0.35 -1.36 9.50
CA PRO A 25 -0.01 -0.91 8.17
C PRO A 25 0.85 -1.59 7.10
N VAL A 26 0.23 -1.95 5.98
CA VAL A 26 0.89 -2.57 4.81
C VAL A 26 2.15 -1.81 4.38
N TYR A 27 2.15 -0.49 4.55
CA TYR A 27 3.26 0.37 4.16
C TYR A 27 4.50 0.28 5.07
N ILE A 28 4.47 -0.46 6.19
CA ILE A 28 5.68 -0.73 6.97
C ILE A 28 6.70 -1.54 6.16
N GLY A 29 6.24 -2.45 5.31
CA GLY A 29 7.12 -3.20 4.44
C GLY A 29 7.91 -2.32 3.47
N PRO A 30 7.23 -1.52 2.62
CA PRO A 30 7.89 -0.51 1.80
C PRO A 30 8.75 0.49 2.61
N PHE A 31 8.36 0.78 3.85
CA PHE A 31 9.10 1.62 4.76
C PHE A 31 10.48 1.04 5.15
N ILE A 32 10.58 -0.25 5.35
CA ILE A 32 11.86 -0.92 5.60
C ILE A 32 12.83 -0.67 4.42
N LEU A 33 12.32 -0.59 3.19
CA LEU A 33 13.13 -0.31 2.01
C LEU A 33 13.83 1.04 2.06
N TYR A 34 13.26 2.02 2.73
CA TYR A 34 13.86 3.35 2.84
C TYR A 34 15.28 3.28 3.40
N TYR A 35 15.53 2.38 4.36
CA TYR A 35 16.88 2.22 4.94
C TYR A 35 17.86 1.49 4.04
N PHE A 36 17.34 0.65 3.15
CA PHE A 36 18.16 -0.11 2.21
C PHE A 36 18.25 0.54 0.83
N HIS A 37 17.61 1.72 0.63
CA HIS A 37 17.57 2.34 -0.69
C HIS A 37 18.97 2.67 -1.25
N ASN A 38 19.94 3.02 -0.41
CA ASN A 38 21.31 3.28 -0.86
C ASN A 38 22.08 2.00 -1.24
N SER A 39 21.72 0.86 -0.63
CA SER A 39 22.42 -0.41 -0.79
C SER A 39 21.83 -1.31 -1.87
N LEU A 40 20.59 -1.05 -2.30
CA LEU A 40 19.86 -1.85 -3.27
C LEU A 40 19.60 -1.06 -4.54
N SER A 41 19.67 -1.71 -5.70
CA SER A 41 19.22 -1.11 -6.95
C SER A 41 17.68 -0.94 -6.96
N LEU A 42 17.17 -0.07 -7.83
CA LEU A 42 15.73 0.22 -7.90
C LEU A 42 14.91 -1.02 -8.24
N GLU A 43 15.46 -1.92 -9.06
CA GLU A 43 14.82 -3.18 -9.47
C GLU A 43 14.55 -4.07 -8.26
N TYR A 44 15.53 -4.21 -7.35
CA TYR A 44 15.36 -5.00 -6.13
C TYR A 44 14.36 -4.35 -5.18
N LEU A 45 14.34 -3.01 -5.09
CA LEU A 45 13.37 -2.27 -4.29
C LEU A 45 11.95 -2.48 -4.82
N LEU A 46 11.76 -2.46 -6.14
CA LEU A 46 10.48 -2.68 -6.80
C LEU A 46 9.95 -4.10 -6.56
N ILE A 47 10.81 -5.11 -6.76
CA ILE A 47 10.45 -6.51 -6.54
C ILE A 47 10.05 -6.74 -5.09
N PHE A 48 10.89 -6.29 -4.16
CA PHE A 48 10.59 -6.41 -2.74
C PHE A 48 9.26 -5.74 -2.38
N TRP A 49 9.05 -4.50 -2.84
CA TRP A 49 7.81 -3.75 -2.57
C TRP A 49 6.57 -4.51 -3.04
N LEU A 50 6.54 -4.97 -4.28
CA LEU A 50 5.38 -5.70 -4.81
C LEU A 50 5.14 -7.02 -4.09
N VAL A 51 6.21 -7.74 -3.76
CA VAL A 51 6.12 -8.99 -2.99
C VAL A 51 5.56 -8.71 -1.59
N VAL A 52 6.09 -7.74 -0.87
CA VAL A 52 5.61 -7.38 0.49
C VAL A 52 4.15 -6.96 0.47
N VAL A 53 3.78 -6.04 -0.41
CA VAL A 53 2.42 -5.50 -0.45
C VAL A 53 1.41 -6.59 -0.79
N SER A 54 1.72 -7.47 -1.75
CA SER A 54 0.88 -8.62 -2.09
C SER A 54 0.77 -9.62 -0.92
N GLY A 55 1.88 -9.92 -0.24
CA GLY A 55 1.88 -10.82 0.92
C GLY A 55 1.08 -10.27 2.09
N SER A 56 1.23 -8.99 2.37
CA SER A 56 0.49 -8.31 3.44
C SER A 56 -1.02 -8.39 3.22
N GLN A 57 -1.49 -8.18 2.00
CA GLN A 57 -2.91 -8.32 1.67
C GLN A 57 -3.39 -9.77 1.80
N PHE A 58 -2.60 -10.71 1.29
CA PHE A 58 -2.93 -12.12 1.33
C PHE A 58 -3.08 -12.64 2.77
N PHE A 59 -2.14 -12.28 3.66
CA PHE A 59 -2.16 -12.71 5.06
C PHE A 59 -3.06 -11.85 5.96
N GLY A 60 -3.41 -10.64 5.55
CA GLY A 60 -4.42 -9.79 6.18
C GLY A 60 -5.79 -10.46 6.20
N SER A 61 -6.16 -11.13 5.11
CA SER A 61 -7.40 -11.94 5.05
C SER A 61 -7.34 -13.15 5.99
N VAL A 62 -6.18 -13.83 6.06
CA VAL A 62 -5.98 -14.95 7.00
C VAL A 62 -6.18 -14.50 8.44
N ALA A 63 -5.56 -13.39 8.84
CA ALA A 63 -5.71 -12.81 10.17
C ALA A 63 -7.18 -12.48 10.48
N THR A 64 -7.85 -11.77 9.57
CA THR A 64 -9.24 -11.32 9.75
C THR A 64 -10.21 -12.49 9.86
N ILE A 65 -10.15 -13.45 8.93
CA ILE A 65 -11.11 -14.58 8.89
C ILE A 65 -10.90 -15.52 10.09
N THR A 66 -9.66 -15.72 10.54
CA THR A 66 -9.37 -16.58 11.69
C THR A 66 -9.75 -15.95 13.01
N THR A 67 -9.38 -14.69 13.22
CA THR A 67 -9.45 -14.03 14.54
C THR A 67 -10.57 -13.00 14.67
N ARG A 68 -11.24 -12.64 13.58
CA ARG A 68 -12.19 -11.52 13.50
C ARG A 68 -11.57 -10.16 13.84
N ILE A 69 -10.26 -10.08 13.81
CA ILE A 69 -9.54 -8.82 13.95
C ILE A 69 -9.16 -8.37 12.55
N PRO A 70 -9.57 -7.17 12.13
CA PRO A 70 -9.25 -6.71 10.79
C PRO A 70 -7.73 -6.60 10.63
N GLY A 71 -7.17 -7.40 9.74
CA GLY A 71 -5.76 -7.32 9.36
C GLY A 71 -5.47 -6.03 8.58
N GLU A 72 -6.51 -5.50 7.91
CA GLU A 72 -6.44 -4.30 7.09
C GLU A 72 -7.79 -3.57 7.03
N GLU A 73 -7.79 -2.31 6.55
CA GLU A 73 -9.01 -1.48 6.47
C GLU A 73 -10.05 -2.05 5.50
N SER A 74 -9.65 -2.73 4.45
CA SER A 74 -10.52 -3.36 3.46
C SER A 74 -11.40 -4.44 4.08
N ALA A 75 -10.92 -5.13 5.10
CA ALA A 75 -11.61 -6.20 5.78
C ALA A 75 -12.80 -5.73 6.64
N LEU A 76 -12.85 -4.46 7.00
CA LEU A 76 -13.95 -3.87 7.78
C LEU A 76 -15.31 -4.03 7.09
N VAL A 77 -15.34 -4.13 5.77
CA VAL A 77 -16.59 -4.21 4.98
C VAL A 77 -17.38 -5.47 5.28
N TYR A 78 -16.70 -6.58 5.61
CA TYR A 78 -17.34 -7.88 5.82
C TYR A 78 -17.19 -8.42 7.26
N LEU A 79 -16.58 -7.65 8.16
CA LEU A 79 -16.27 -8.12 9.51
C LEU A 79 -17.50 -8.67 10.24
N LYS A 80 -18.65 -7.99 10.08
CA LYS A 80 -19.94 -8.43 10.69
C LYS A 80 -20.44 -9.75 10.11
N ASP A 81 -20.16 -10.05 8.85
CA ASP A 81 -20.61 -11.31 8.24
C ASP A 81 -19.88 -12.52 8.84
N LEU A 82 -18.65 -12.33 9.36
CA LEU A 82 -17.90 -13.39 10.05
C LEU A 82 -18.53 -13.82 11.36
N ASP A 83 -19.37 -12.98 11.99
CA ASP A 83 -20.06 -13.32 13.24
C ASP A 83 -21.11 -14.41 13.05
N TYR A 84 -21.65 -14.54 11.85
CA TYR A 84 -22.66 -15.53 11.50
C TYR A 84 -22.07 -16.85 10.98
N LEU A 85 -20.76 -16.96 10.83
CA LEU A 85 -20.08 -18.15 10.29
C LEU A 85 -19.52 -19.02 11.41
N THR A 86 -19.81 -20.32 11.32
CA THR A 86 -19.20 -21.34 12.16
C THR A 86 -17.69 -21.47 11.86
N LEU A 87 -16.96 -22.14 12.74
CA LEU A 87 -15.53 -22.37 12.59
C LEU A 87 -15.19 -23.12 11.29
N ASP A 88 -15.95 -24.17 10.99
CA ASP A 88 -15.74 -24.99 9.77
C ASP A 88 -16.06 -24.18 8.50
N GLU A 89 -17.05 -23.31 8.55
CA GLU A 89 -17.37 -22.40 7.44
C GLU A 89 -16.25 -21.38 7.20
N ARG A 90 -15.63 -20.86 8.25
CA ARG A 90 -14.47 -19.95 8.11
C ARG A 90 -13.26 -20.65 7.52
N ARG A 91 -13.04 -21.94 7.81
CA ARG A 91 -11.96 -22.73 7.20
C ARG A 91 -12.18 -22.92 5.70
N ALA A 92 -13.39 -23.31 5.31
CA ALA A 92 -13.74 -23.41 3.90
C ALA A 92 -13.60 -22.05 3.19
N LEU A 93 -13.98 -20.97 3.87
CA LEU A 93 -13.85 -19.60 3.41
C LEU A 93 -12.39 -19.21 3.21
N LEU A 94 -11.50 -19.54 4.14
CA LEU A 94 -10.06 -19.28 4.01
C LEU A 94 -9.45 -19.93 2.78
N TYR A 95 -9.82 -21.18 2.52
CA TYR A 95 -9.39 -21.87 1.30
C TYR A 95 -9.91 -21.16 0.05
N GLN A 96 -11.20 -20.80 0.03
CA GLN A 96 -11.79 -20.10 -1.11
C GLN A 96 -11.17 -18.71 -1.33
N THR A 97 -10.94 -17.96 -0.28
CA THR A 97 -10.26 -16.64 -0.38
C THR A 97 -8.82 -16.79 -0.85
N ALA A 98 -8.07 -17.79 -0.37
CA ALA A 98 -6.71 -18.06 -0.81
C ALA A 98 -6.65 -18.42 -2.31
N VAL A 99 -7.56 -19.28 -2.78
CA VAL A 99 -7.67 -19.62 -4.21
C VAL A 99 -8.07 -18.39 -5.04
N GLY A 100 -9.07 -17.64 -4.57
CA GLY A 100 -9.53 -16.40 -5.22
C GLY A 100 -8.40 -15.38 -5.33
N SER A 101 -7.66 -15.16 -4.25
CA SER A 101 -6.51 -14.25 -4.18
C SER A 101 -5.36 -14.68 -5.08
N LEU A 102 -5.08 -15.99 -5.16
CA LEU A 102 -4.07 -16.52 -6.09
C LEU A 102 -4.44 -16.25 -7.55
N ILE A 103 -5.67 -16.60 -7.94
CA ILE A 103 -6.16 -16.39 -9.32
C ILE A 103 -6.15 -14.89 -9.65
N ALA A 104 -6.67 -14.06 -8.76
CA ALA A 104 -6.71 -12.62 -8.94
C ALA A 104 -5.30 -12.00 -9.00
N GLY A 105 -4.40 -12.45 -8.14
CA GLY A 105 -3.02 -12.01 -8.12
C GLY A 105 -2.28 -12.32 -9.41
N ILE A 106 -2.41 -13.57 -9.91
CA ILE A 106 -1.81 -13.97 -11.20
C ILE A 106 -2.41 -13.18 -12.37
N ALA A 107 -3.74 -13.09 -12.44
CA ALA A 107 -4.42 -12.34 -13.49
C ALA A 107 -4.03 -10.86 -13.49
N SER A 108 -3.90 -10.25 -12.31
CA SER A 108 -3.45 -8.85 -12.15
C SER A 108 -1.98 -8.66 -12.50
N THR A 109 -1.12 -9.63 -12.20
CA THR A 109 0.28 -9.63 -12.61
C THR A 109 0.41 -9.70 -14.12
N VAL A 110 -0.36 -10.59 -14.76
CA VAL A 110 -0.41 -10.69 -16.24
C VAL A 110 -0.96 -9.39 -16.84
N PHE A 111 -2.04 -8.84 -16.27
CA PHE A 111 -2.59 -7.56 -16.72
C PHE A 111 -1.55 -6.43 -16.58
N LEU A 112 -0.87 -6.31 -15.45
CA LEU A 112 0.17 -5.32 -15.22
C LEU A 112 1.31 -5.46 -16.23
N TYR A 113 1.78 -6.68 -16.43
CA TYR A 113 2.84 -7.00 -17.38
C TYR A 113 2.46 -6.61 -18.81
N VAL A 114 1.30 -7.06 -19.29
CA VAL A 114 0.81 -6.76 -20.64
C VAL A 114 0.57 -5.26 -20.81
N ALA A 115 -0.10 -4.62 -19.83
CA ALA A 115 -0.38 -3.20 -19.90
C ALA A 115 0.90 -2.36 -19.98
N LEU A 116 1.93 -2.69 -19.21
CA LEU A 116 3.21 -1.98 -19.24
C LEU A 116 3.95 -2.19 -20.56
N GLN A 117 3.87 -3.36 -21.19
CA GLN A 117 4.43 -3.61 -22.51
C GLN A 117 3.81 -2.70 -23.60
N TYR A 118 2.48 -2.47 -23.52
CA TYR A 118 1.77 -1.60 -24.47
C TYR A 118 1.89 -0.11 -24.18
N VAL A 119 2.06 0.25 -22.90
CA VAL A 119 2.17 1.66 -22.43
C VAL A 119 3.61 2.17 -22.56
N ASN A 120 4.49 1.46 -23.24
CA ASN A 120 5.82 1.98 -23.52
C ASN A 120 5.72 3.39 -24.14
N LEU A 121 6.37 4.38 -23.51
CA LEU A 121 6.28 5.80 -23.88
C LEU A 121 6.66 6.06 -25.33
N ASP A 122 7.54 5.23 -25.92
CA ASP A 122 7.91 5.30 -27.34
C ASP A 122 6.75 5.00 -28.26
N ASN A 123 5.83 4.12 -27.85
CA ASN A 123 4.66 3.74 -28.62
C ASN A 123 3.48 4.73 -28.47
N LEU A 124 3.47 5.50 -27.38
CA LEU A 124 2.37 6.41 -27.03
C LEU A 124 2.91 7.78 -26.58
N PRO A 125 3.52 8.56 -27.48
CA PRO A 125 4.19 9.82 -27.13
C PRO A 125 3.25 10.86 -26.48
N PHE A 126 1.93 10.74 -26.66
CA PHE A 126 0.98 11.64 -25.97
C PHE A 126 0.99 11.47 -24.45
N LEU A 127 1.37 10.27 -23.93
CA LEU A 127 1.42 10.00 -22.49
C LEU A 127 2.56 10.76 -21.79
N SER A 128 3.64 11.04 -22.52
CA SER A 128 4.74 11.88 -22.02
C SER A 128 4.46 13.36 -22.11
N SER A 129 3.37 13.76 -22.79
CA SER A 129 3.03 15.16 -22.98
C SER A 129 2.67 15.85 -21.66
N ILE A 130 3.14 17.09 -21.49
CA ILE A 130 2.83 17.93 -20.32
C ILE A 130 1.32 18.06 -20.12
N LYS A 131 0.55 18.18 -21.21
CA LYS A 131 -0.92 18.28 -21.17
C LYS A 131 -1.55 17.04 -20.53
N PHE A 132 -1.14 15.86 -20.95
CA PHE A 132 -1.64 14.60 -20.39
C PHE A 132 -1.29 14.48 -18.91
N GLN A 133 -0.04 14.76 -18.54
CA GLN A 133 0.39 14.73 -17.14
C GLN A 133 -0.43 15.70 -16.27
N ILE A 134 -0.66 16.94 -16.70
CA ILE A 134 -1.49 17.91 -15.97
C ILE A 134 -2.90 17.35 -15.75
N VAL A 135 -3.53 16.82 -16.79
CA VAL A 135 -4.88 16.23 -16.68
C VAL A 135 -4.88 15.08 -15.66
N LEU A 136 -3.89 14.18 -15.73
CA LEU A 136 -3.78 13.03 -14.87
C LEU A 136 -3.60 13.44 -13.39
N TYR A 137 -2.68 14.37 -13.10
CA TYR A 137 -2.48 14.89 -11.75
C TYR A 137 -3.69 15.68 -11.23
N THR A 138 -4.35 16.44 -12.10
CA THR A 138 -5.58 17.17 -11.74
C THR A 138 -6.70 16.21 -11.37
N ILE A 139 -6.90 15.14 -12.15
CA ILE A 139 -7.87 14.08 -11.83
C ILE A 139 -7.51 13.43 -10.48
N THR A 140 -6.24 13.18 -10.21
CA THR A 140 -5.80 12.61 -8.95
C THR A 140 -6.11 13.52 -7.76
N LEU A 141 -5.82 14.83 -7.86
CA LEU A 141 -6.19 15.79 -6.82
C LEU A 141 -7.71 15.89 -6.63
N ALA A 142 -8.47 15.93 -7.73
CA ALA A 142 -9.92 15.94 -7.67
C ALA A 142 -10.49 14.68 -7.03
N SER A 143 -9.91 13.51 -7.30
CA SER A 143 -10.33 12.26 -6.67
C SER A 143 -10.04 12.25 -5.16
N LEU A 144 -8.90 12.80 -4.72
CA LEU A 144 -8.58 12.96 -3.30
C LEU A 144 -9.57 13.89 -2.58
N LEU A 145 -10.02 14.97 -3.25
CA LEU A 145 -11.09 15.83 -2.73
C LEU A 145 -12.43 15.10 -2.63
N TYR A 146 -12.76 14.28 -3.62
CA TYR A 146 -14.03 13.54 -3.65
C TYR A 146 -14.11 12.43 -2.60
N ILE A 147 -13.00 11.70 -2.39
CA ILE A 147 -12.94 10.56 -1.46
C ILE A 147 -13.08 11.03 0.00
N ASN A 148 -12.46 12.14 0.34
CA ASN A 148 -12.61 12.74 1.65
C ASN A 148 -13.91 13.57 1.70
N LYS A 149 -14.93 13.08 2.36
CA LYS A 149 -16.21 13.77 2.54
C LYS A 149 -16.07 15.17 3.19
N ASN A 150 -14.94 15.44 3.83
CA ASN A 150 -14.67 16.72 4.48
C ASN A 150 -13.72 17.57 3.62
N TYR A 151 -14.29 18.28 2.64
CA TYR A 151 -13.54 19.09 1.67
C TYR A 151 -12.62 20.13 2.32
N LEU A 152 -13.08 20.77 3.42
CA LEU A 152 -12.28 21.80 4.10
C LEU A 152 -10.98 21.21 4.65
N TRP A 153 -11.06 20.09 5.37
CA TRP A 153 -9.86 19.43 5.90
C TRP A 153 -8.95 18.93 4.79
N THR A 154 -9.51 18.40 3.71
CA THR A 154 -8.72 17.95 2.56
C THR A 154 -7.96 19.11 1.93
N LEU A 155 -8.63 20.26 1.74
CA LEU A 155 -8.00 21.45 1.19
C LEU A 155 -6.88 21.97 2.12
N LEU A 156 -7.13 22.02 3.42
CA LEU A 156 -6.12 22.42 4.41
C LEU A 156 -4.90 21.49 4.40
N LEU A 157 -5.11 20.18 4.26
CA LEU A 157 -4.03 19.20 4.17
C LEU A 157 -3.22 19.35 2.86
N ILE A 158 -3.90 19.63 1.75
CA ILE A 158 -3.25 19.95 0.47
C ILE A 158 -2.39 21.21 0.60
N CYS A 159 -2.93 22.30 1.14
CA CYS A 159 -2.20 23.55 1.37
C CYS A 159 -1.00 23.34 2.31
N LEU A 160 -1.18 22.60 3.41
CA LEU A 160 -0.11 22.28 4.34
C LEU A 160 0.99 21.46 3.65
N GLY A 161 0.62 20.45 2.87
CA GLY A 161 1.58 19.62 2.14
C GLY A 161 2.42 20.43 1.15
N PHE A 162 1.80 21.35 0.41
CA PHE A 162 2.54 22.29 -0.45
C PHE A 162 3.47 23.20 0.35
N ALA A 163 3.01 23.71 1.50
CA ALA A 163 3.78 24.64 2.32
C ALA A 163 5.05 24.01 2.93
N ILE A 164 4.98 22.72 3.26
CA ILE A 164 6.09 22.00 3.91
C ILE A 164 6.88 21.08 2.99
N SER A 165 6.51 20.95 1.70
CA SER A 165 7.19 20.07 0.76
C SER A 165 8.70 20.32 0.72
N PRO A 166 9.56 19.31 0.96
CA PRO A 166 11.01 19.49 1.03
C PRO A 166 11.65 19.74 -0.34
N GLN A 167 11.02 19.27 -1.41
CA GLN A 167 11.54 19.31 -2.78
C GLN A 167 11.30 20.67 -3.47
N ASN A 168 11.19 21.72 -2.70
CA ASN A 168 10.82 23.05 -3.17
C ASN A 168 11.95 23.73 -3.95
N ASN A 169 12.32 23.18 -5.13
CA ASN A 169 13.30 23.77 -6.04
C ASN A 169 12.80 25.07 -6.70
N TYR A 170 11.48 25.33 -6.67
CA TYR A 170 10.86 26.43 -7.37
C TYR A 170 10.66 27.69 -6.51
N ALA A 171 11.13 27.71 -5.28
CA ALA A 171 11.12 28.88 -4.39
C ALA A 171 9.76 29.59 -4.16
N ILE A 172 8.69 29.14 -4.83
CA ILE A 172 7.38 29.81 -4.81
C ILE A 172 6.72 29.70 -3.43
N THR A 173 6.77 28.51 -2.83
CA THR A 173 6.20 28.32 -1.49
C THR A 173 7.15 28.75 -0.38
N SER A 174 8.48 28.72 -0.63
CA SER A 174 9.47 29.16 0.35
C SER A 174 9.50 30.69 0.57
N THR A 175 9.06 31.46 -0.43
CA THR A 175 8.97 32.92 -0.33
C THR A 175 7.65 33.42 0.28
N TRP A 176 6.59 32.59 0.23
CA TRP A 176 5.27 33.00 0.73
C TRP A 176 5.03 32.66 2.19
N PHE A 177 5.70 31.64 2.70
CA PHE A 177 5.55 31.23 4.08
C PHE A 177 6.94 30.92 4.66
N GLU A 178 7.37 31.65 5.67
CA GLU A 178 8.54 31.32 6.49
C GLU A 178 8.36 30.02 7.30
N ILE A 179 7.24 29.31 7.11
CA ILE A 179 6.90 28.05 7.74
C ILE A 179 7.94 26.97 7.44
N LYS A 180 8.63 27.04 6.31
CA LYS A 180 9.70 26.10 5.95
C LYS A 180 10.79 26.03 7.02
N THR A 181 11.10 27.14 7.68
CA THR A 181 12.11 27.17 8.76
C THR A 181 11.71 26.35 9.98
N LEU A 182 10.40 26.25 10.26
CA LEU A 182 9.85 25.45 11.36
C LEU A 182 9.94 23.93 11.08
N PHE A 183 9.98 23.55 9.82
CA PHE A 183 9.99 22.16 9.37
C PHE A 183 11.34 21.75 8.74
N GLN A 184 12.41 22.51 8.96
CA GLN A 184 13.74 22.14 8.46
C GLN A 184 14.19 20.81 9.07
N GLY A 185 14.69 19.91 8.18
CA GLY A 185 15.28 18.64 8.59
C GLY A 185 14.29 17.51 8.84
N TYR A 186 13.00 17.66 8.48
CA TYR A 186 12.11 16.51 8.49
C TYR A 186 12.37 15.61 7.27
N THR A 187 12.19 14.32 7.46
CA THR A 187 12.16 13.34 6.37
C THR A 187 10.70 13.00 6.03
N PHE A 188 10.42 12.64 4.78
CA PHE A 188 9.09 12.09 4.42
C PHE A 188 8.71 10.91 5.33
N PHE A 189 9.68 10.19 5.77
CA PHE A 189 9.59 9.07 6.65
C PHE A 189 9.09 9.46 8.05
N MET A 190 9.61 10.53 8.63
CA MET A 190 9.12 11.11 9.89
C MET A 190 7.64 11.49 9.80
N VAL A 191 7.21 12.01 8.63
CA VAL A 191 5.79 12.31 8.38
C VAL A 191 4.96 11.03 8.38
N LEU A 192 5.42 9.97 7.69
CA LEU A 192 4.74 8.67 7.70
C LEU A 192 4.62 8.09 9.10
N LEU A 193 5.71 8.11 9.88
CA LEU A 193 5.71 7.66 11.27
C LEU A 193 4.67 8.42 12.10
N GLY A 194 4.76 9.75 12.09
CA GLY A 194 3.91 10.61 12.91
C GLY A 194 2.45 10.59 12.48
N VAL A 195 2.19 10.73 11.17
CA VAL A 195 0.81 10.90 10.69
C VAL A 195 0.07 9.58 10.55
N MET A 196 0.76 8.47 10.25
CA MET A 196 0.09 7.21 9.93
C MET A 196 0.36 6.07 10.91
N ILE A 197 1.61 5.88 11.36
CA ILE A 197 1.98 4.71 12.14
C ILE A 197 1.69 4.91 13.64
N ILE A 198 2.22 5.96 14.23
CA ILE A 198 2.04 6.23 15.66
C ILE A 198 0.55 6.39 16.06
N PRO A 199 -0.33 7.03 15.26
CA PRO A 199 -1.76 7.11 15.58
C PRO A 199 -2.45 5.75 15.71
N GLN A 200 -1.91 4.67 15.15
CA GLN A 200 -2.47 3.33 15.31
C GLN A 200 -2.36 2.82 16.76
N LEU A 201 -1.38 3.30 17.53
CA LEU A 201 -1.24 2.96 18.95
C LEU A 201 -2.42 3.42 19.81
N PHE A 202 -3.18 4.42 19.34
CA PHE A 202 -4.34 4.99 20.02
C PHE A 202 -5.66 4.30 19.65
N VAL A 203 -5.63 3.29 18.75
CA VAL A 203 -6.82 2.49 18.43
C VAL A 203 -7.11 1.55 19.58
N LYS A 204 -8.38 1.48 19.97
CA LYS A 204 -8.85 0.42 20.87
C LYS A 204 -9.12 -0.83 20.04
N TYR A 205 -8.37 -1.88 20.32
CA TYR A 205 -8.65 -3.21 19.77
C TYR A 205 -9.66 -3.88 20.69
N ASP A 206 -10.83 -4.21 20.15
CA ASP A 206 -11.85 -4.93 20.91
C ASP A 206 -11.39 -6.39 21.06
N SER A 207 -11.24 -6.83 22.30
CA SER A 207 -10.60 -8.10 22.65
C SER A 207 -11.59 -9.29 22.71
N SER A 208 -12.72 -9.22 22.03
CA SER A 208 -13.68 -10.31 21.98
C SER A 208 -13.22 -11.47 21.09
N ILE A 209 -12.00 -11.96 21.34
CA ILE A 209 -11.53 -13.21 20.72
C ILE A 209 -12.17 -14.36 21.46
N THR A 210 -13.05 -15.09 20.80
CA THR A 210 -13.48 -16.41 21.28
C THR A 210 -12.30 -17.37 21.12
N ASN A 211 -11.91 -18.01 22.24
CA ASN A 211 -10.81 -19.00 22.31
C ASN A 211 -11.11 -20.30 21.54
N ASP A 212 -11.99 -20.29 20.55
CA ASP A 212 -12.28 -21.45 19.71
C ASP A 212 -11.15 -21.73 18.72
N THR A 213 -10.03 -22.22 19.23
CA THR A 213 -8.79 -22.47 18.46
C THR A 213 -8.59 -23.90 17.99
N GLN A 214 -9.62 -24.77 18.04
CA GLN A 214 -9.49 -26.12 17.49
C GLN A 214 -9.75 -26.12 15.97
N LEU A 215 -8.73 -25.76 15.22
CA LEU A 215 -8.73 -25.79 13.75
C LEU A 215 -8.18 -27.15 13.25
N ASN A 216 -8.99 -28.19 13.22
CA ASN A 216 -8.57 -29.51 12.70
C ASN A 216 -9.06 -29.72 11.26
N GLN A 217 -8.22 -29.61 10.26
CA GLN A 217 -8.42 -29.86 8.82
C GLN A 217 -9.22 -28.79 8.04
N ILE A 218 -8.63 -28.41 6.89
CA ILE A 218 -9.26 -27.47 5.95
C ILE A 218 -10.34 -28.17 5.14
N ALA A 219 -11.60 -27.79 5.33
CA ALA A 219 -12.66 -28.18 4.43
C ALA A 219 -12.47 -27.48 3.08
N ARG A 220 -12.21 -28.23 2.01
CA ARG A 220 -12.10 -27.67 0.64
C ARG A 220 -13.50 -27.23 0.19
N GLY A 221 -13.74 -25.92 0.16
CA GLY A 221 -14.93 -25.36 -0.47
C GLY A 221 -14.82 -25.33 -2.00
N THR A 222 -15.93 -25.41 -2.69
CA THR A 222 -15.97 -25.24 -4.15
C THR A 222 -15.76 -23.77 -4.52
N GLN A 223 -14.85 -23.48 -5.44
CA GLN A 223 -14.59 -22.12 -5.93
C GLN A 223 -15.58 -21.71 -7.00
N ASN A 224 -16.22 -20.57 -6.82
CA ASN A 224 -17.05 -19.96 -7.84
C ASN A 224 -16.18 -19.12 -8.79
N LEU A 225 -15.80 -19.72 -9.95
CA LEU A 225 -14.90 -19.07 -10.91
C LEU A 225 -15.49 -17.80 -11.51
N TRP A 226 -16.82 -17.72 -11.71
CA TRP A 226 -17.45 -16.51 -12.21
C TRP A 226 -17.36 -15.37 -11.21
N LEU A 227 -17.60 -15.66 -9.94
CA LEU A 227 -17.46 -14.69 -8.87
C LEU A 227 -15.99 -14.19 -8.78
N THR A 228 -15.03 -15.10 -8.86
CA THR A 228 -13.61 -14.78 -8.86
C THR A 228 -13.24 -13.89 -10.04
N ALA A 229 -13.66 -14.23 -11.26
CA ALA A 229 -13.39 -13.43 -12.46
C ALA A 229 -13.98 -12.02 -12.36
N LYS A 230 -15.27 -11.91 -11.97
CA LYS A 230 -15.95 -10.63 -11.77
C LYS A 230 -15.22 -9.77 -10.75
N SER A 231 -14.85 -10.36 -9.60
CA SER A 231 -14.18 -9.65 -8.50
C SER A 231 -12.77 -9.21 -8.89
N THR A 232 -12.04 -10.05 -9.66
CA THR A 232 -10.73 -9.71 -10.21
C THR A 232 -10.82 -8.49 -11.12
N ILE A 233 -11.79 -8.46 -12.04
CA ILE A 233 -11.99 -7.30 -12.94
C ILE A 233 -12.32 -6.03 -12.14
N LEU A 234 -13.21 -6.13 -11.15
CA LEU A 234 -13.53 -5.00 -10.27
C LEU A 234 -12.30 -4.51 -9.52
N GLY A 235 -11.44 -5.43 -9.06
CA GLY A 235 -10.19 -5.11 -8.40
C GLY A 235 -9.19 -4.43 -9.35
N ILE A 236 -9.03 -4.93 -10.58
CA ILE A 236 -8.18 -4.30 -11.60
C ILE A 236 -8.63 -2.85 -11.83
N VAL A 237 -9.91 -2.63 -12.07
CA VAL A 237 -10.45 -1.29 -12.33
C VAL A 237 -10.27 -0.36 -11.12
N ALA A 238 -10.61 -0.84 -9.92
CA ALA A 238 -10.46 -0.06 -8.70
C ALA A 238 -8.98 0.25 -8.39
N GLY A 239 -8.06 -0.67 -8.74
CA GLY A 239 -6.63 -0.48 -8.58
C GLY A 239 -6.05 0.66 -9.41
N LEU A 240 -6.70 1.05 -10.49
CA LEU A 240 -6.29 2.17 -11.35
C LEU A 240 -6.81 3.53 -10.87
N VAL A 241 -7.75 3.53 -9.93
CA VAL A 241 -8.37 4.75 -9.42
C VAL A 241 -7.58 5.29 -8.23
N PRO A 242 -7.25 6.60 -8.21
CA PRO A 242 -6.57 7.22 -7.09
C PRO A 242 -7.37 7.12 -5.78
N GLY A 243 -6.69 6.80 -4.68
CA GLY A 243 -7.27 6.70 -3.36
C GLY A 243 -7.00 5.34 -2.66
N PRO A 244 -7.79 4.95 -1.68
CA PRO A 244 -7.65 3.66 -0.99
C PRO A 244 -8.16 2.52 -1.89
N SER A 245 -7.39 2.20 -2.95
CA SER A 245 -7.80 1.28 -4.02
C SER A 245 -8.24 -0.09 -3.50
N ALA A 246 -7.50 -0.66 -2.54
CA ALA A 246 -7.82 -1.94 -1.91
C ALA A 246 -9.19 -1.92 -1.22
N THR A 247 -9.44 -0.92 -0.37
CA THR A 247 -10.72 -0.74 0.32
C THR A 247 -11.86 -0.49 -0.67
N THR A 248 -11.61 0.32 -1.69
CA THR A 248 -12.61 0.62 -2.74
C THR A 248 -12.98 -0.65 -3.50
N ALA A 249 -11.99 -1.47 -3.90
CA ALA A 249 -12.19 -2.75 -4.57
C ALA A 249 -13.03 -3.70 -3.73
N SER A 250 -12.67 -3.87 -2.45
CA SER A 250 -13.40 -4.72 -1.50
C SER A 250 -14.86 -4.28 -1.35
N VAL A 251 -15.10 -2.98 -1.14
CA VAL A 251 -16.46 -2.43 -0.98
C VAL A 251 -17.30 -2.65 -2.25
N LEU A 252 -16.73 -2.41 -3.43
CA LEU A 252 -17.42 -2.60 -4.70
C LEU A 252 -17.78 -4.07 -4.92
N ALA A 253 -16.82 -4.97 -4.75
CA ALA A 253 -17.03 -6.40 -4.93
C ALA A 253 -18.04 -6.95 -3.92
N TYR A 254 -17.92 -6.56 -2.65
CA TYR A 254 -18.86 -6.93 -1.58
C TYR A 254 -20.29 -6.48 -1.89
N LYS A 255 -20.50 -5.21 -2.25
CA LYS A 255 -21.83 -4.63 -2.53
C LYS A 255 -22.46 -5.17 -3.81
N THR A 256 -21.68 -5.51 -4.80
CA THR A 256 -22.18 -6.02 -6.09
C THR A 256 -22.40 -7.53 -6.09
N THR A 257 -22.05 -8.22 -5.00
CA THR A 257 -22.29 -9.65 -4.80
C THR A 257 -23.59 -9.85 -4.03
N THR A 258 -24.59 -10.43 -4.68
CA THR A 258 -25.94 -10.62 -4.13
C THR A 258 -26.14 -12.01 -3.49
N THR A 259 -25.17 -12.91 -3.65
CA THR A 259 -25.12 -14.24 -3.05
C THR A 259 -24.73 -14.17 -1.57
N GLY A 260 -24.71 -15.29 -0.86
CA GLY A 260 -24.53 -15.35 0.58
C GLY A 260 -23.28 -14.66 1.16
N ALA A 261 -23.22 -14.57 2.48
CA ALA A 261 -22.12 -13.89 3.20
C ALA A 261 -20.73 -14.39 2.80
N LYS A 262 -20.57 -15.71 2.62
CA LYS A 262 -19.29 -16.32 2.20
C LYS A 262 -18.83 -15.80 0.84
N ASP A 263 -19.73 -15.75 -0.14
CA ASP A 263 -19.41 -15.27 -1.50
C ASP A 263 -19.03 -13.78 -1.48
N ARG A 264 -19.71 -12.96 -0.65
CA ARG A 264 -19.37 -11.54 -0.50
C ARG A 264 -17.97 -11.36 0.08
N ILE A 265 -17.56 -12.18 1.04
CA ILE A 265 -16.22 -12.12 1.63
C ILE A 265 -15.17 -12.57 0.61
N VAL A 266 -15.41 -13.69 -0.09
CA VAL A 266 -14.50 -14.16 -1.16
C VAL A 266 -14.35 -13.10 -2.25
N ALA A 267 -15.46 -12.47 -2.66
CA ALA A 267 -15.42 -11.41 -3.67
C ALA A 267 -14.62 -10.19 -3.21
N ALA A 268 -14.81 -9.75 -1.96
CA ALA A 268 -14.10 -8.62 -1.39
C ALA A 268 -12.59 -8.86 -1.35
N GLU A 269 -12.15 -10.04 -0.85
CA GLU A 269 -10.75 -10.39 -0.75
C GLU A 269 -10.09 -10.62 -2.12
N THR A 270 -10.80 -11.25 -3.05
CA THR A 270 -10.33 -11.42 -4.42
C THR A 270 -10.09 -10.08 -5.11
N ALA A 271 -11.02 -9.14 -4.97
CA ALA A 271 -10.88 -7.80 -5.55
C ALA A 271 -9.79 -6.98 -4.87
N ASN A 272 -9.65 -7.10 -3.56
CA ASN A 272 -8.59 -6.48 -2.78
C ASN A 272 -7.21 -6.86 -3.31
N ASN A 273 -6.92 -8.16 -3.36
CA ASN A 273 -5.62 -8.68 -3.84
C ASN A 273 -5.33 -8.31 -5.30
N SER A 274 -6.35 -8.23 -6.15
CA SER A 274 -6.22 -7.75 -7.51
C SER A 274 -5.82 -6.28 -7.57
N SER A 275 -6.48 -5.42 -6.80
CA SER A 275 -6.28 -3.96 -6.84
C SER A 275 -4.91 -3.53 -6.33
N VAL A 276 -4.36 -4.26 -5.37
CA VAL A 276 -3.04 -3.96 -4.77
C VAL A 276 -1.90 -4.16 -5.77
N ILE A 277 -2.03 -5.10 -6.70
CA ILE A 277 -1.05 -5.30 -7.78
C ILE A 277 -1.25 -4.26 -8.87
N THR A 278 -2.49 -4.03 -9.28
CA THR A 278 -2.79 -3.14 -10.41
C THR A 278 -2.59 -1.66 -10.09
N CYS A 279 -2.61 -1.25 -8.80
CA CYS A 279 -2.28 0.12 -8.42
C CYS A 279 -0.81 0.51 -8.72
N ALA A 280 0.04 -0.46 -9.01
CA ALA A 280 1.40 -0.20 -9.48
C ALA A 280 1.43 0.38 -10.92
N LEU A 281 0.42 0.10 -11.75
CA LEU A 281 0.43 0.52 -13.16
C LEU A 281 0.58 2.05 -13.33
N PRO A 282 -0.21 2.92 -12.68
CA PRO A 282 -0.02 4.36 -12.82
C PRO A 282 1.36 4.85 -12.37
N LEU A 283 1.92 4.25 -11.32
CA LEU A 283 3.26 4.58 -10.85
C LEU A 283 4.32 4.17 -11.86
N LEU A 284 4.25 2.93 -12.35
CA LEU A 284 5.27 2.35 -13.22
C LEU A 284 5.19 2.89 -14.66
N ALA A 285 3.99 3.24 -15.12
CA ALA A 285 3.78 3.78 -16.47
C ALA A 285 3.98 5.30 -16.56
N PHE A 286 3.58 6.05 -15.51
CA PHE A 286 3.49 7.51 -15.57
C PHE A 286 4.22 8.22 -14.43
N ALA A 287 4.92 7.48 -13.56
CA ALA A 287 5.48 7.97 -12.29
C ALA A 287 4.40 8.70 -11.43
N LEU A 288 3.15 8.23 -11.50
CA LEU A 288 2.02 8.77 -10.75
C LEU A 288 1.66 7.84 -9.59
N PRO A 289 2.04 8.16 -8.37
CA PRO A 289 1.54 7.43 -7.22
C PRO A 289 0.07 7.78 -6.96
N ILE A 290 -0.75 6.78 -6.70
CA ILE A 290 -2.20 6.94 -6.53
C ILE A 290 -2.70 6.54 -5.13
N ASN A 291 -1.87 5.89 -4.35
CA ASN A 291 -2.17 5.50 -2.97
C ASN A 291 -0.90 5.57 -2.09
N GLN A 292 -1.05 5.28 -0.80
CA GLN A 292 0.03 5.37 0.19
C GLN A 292 1.25 4.50 -0.16
N ASN A 293 1.02 3.26 -0.61
CA ASN A 293 2.09 2.32 -0.95
C ASN A 293 2.90 2.80 -2.17
N THR A 294 2.19 3.29 -3.18
CA THR A 294 2.82 3.84 -4.39
C THR A 294 3.52 5.18 -4.12
N LEU A 295 3.03 5.98 -3.16
CA LEU A 295 3.71 7.21 -2.72
C LEU A 295 5.08 6.91 -2.10
N ILE A 296 5.18 5.89 -1.26
CA ILE A 296 6.46 5.50 -0.65
C ILE A 296 7.45 5.06 -1.73
N MET A 297 6.98 4.24 -2.69
CA MET A 297 7.83 3.78 -3.78
C MET A 297 8.25 4.93 -4.72
N SER A 298 7.36 5.89 -4.98
CA SER A 298 7.69 7.12 -5.73
C SER A 298 8.78 7.92 -5.03
N ASN A 299 8.66 8.13 -3.72
CA ASN A 299 9.68 8.84 -2.95
C ASN A 299 11.05 8.14 -2.98
N LEU A 300 11.07 6.80 -2.89
CA LEU A 300 12.30 6.01 -3.02
C LEU A 300 12.95 6.16 -4.40
N ALA A 301 12.15 6.24 -5.46
CA ALA A 301 12.63 6.47 -6.82
C ALA A 301 13.19 7.89 -6.98
N ASP A 302 12.53 8.90 -6.42
CA ASP A 302 12.97 10.30 -6.44
C ASP A 302 14.29 10.47 -5.70
N LEU A 303 14.48 9.81 -4.54
CA LEU A 303 15.76 9.81 -3.81
C LEU A 303 16.91 9.23 -4.64
N LYS A 304 16.63 8.32 -5.58
CA LYS A 304 17.61 7.78 -6.52
C LYS A 304 17.74 8.60 -7.80
N SER A 305 17.00 9.68 -7.95
CA SER A 305 16.93 10.51 -9.17
C SER A 305 16.60 9.67 -10.42
N LEU A 306 15.79 8.62 -10.26
CA LEU A 306 15.44 7.70 -11.31
C LEU A 306 13.98 7.88 -11.74
N PHE A 307 13.75 7.93 -13.04
CA PHE A 307 12.43 7.90 -13.61
C PHE A 307 11.98 6.43 -13.74
N LEU A 308 10.98 6.02 -12.95
CA LEU A 308 10.53 4.63 -12.87
C LEU A 308 10.18 3.99 -14.23
N PRO A 309 9.46 4.66 -15.15
CA PRO A 309 9.15 4.05 -16.44
C PRO A 309 10.38 3.65 -17.25
N SER A 310 11.39 4.52 -17.36
CA SER A 310 12.61 4.19 -18.12
C SER A 310 13.40 3.06 -17.45
N ALA A 311 13.53 3.08 -16.13
CA ALA A 311 14.25 2.06 -15.38
C ALA A 311 13.69 0.63 -15.58
N ILE A 312 12.38 0.49 -15.81
CA ILE A 312 11.73 -0.81 -15.98
C ILE A 312 11.94 -1.40 -17.39
N PHE A 313 12.01 -0.53 -18.40
CA PHE A 313 12.07 -0.96 -19.80
C PHE A 313 13.50 -1.01 -20.35
N GLU A 314 14.38 -0.10 -19.89
CA GLU A 314 15.72 0.06 -20.44
C GLU A 314 16.76 -0.85 -19.79
N ASN A 315 16.56 -1.26 -18.54
CA ASN A 315 17.54 -2.07 -17.82
C ASN A 315 17.37 -3.56 -18.12
N SER A 316 18.40 -4.18 -18.72
CA SER A 316 18.50 -5.65 -18.79
C SER A 316 19.04 -6.19 -17.47
N PHE A 317 18.30 -7.09 -16.83
CA PHE A 317 18.68 -7.61 -15.51
C PHE A 317 19.66 -8.79 -15.59
N ALA A 318 19.43 -9.72 -16.50
CA ALA A 318 20.25 -10.91 -16.67
C ALA A 318 20.24 -11.35 -18.13
N GLY A 319 21.06 -10.72 -18.94
CA GLY A 319 21.17 -11.02 -20.37
C GLY A 319 19.94 -10.56 -21.15
N THR A 320 18.98 -11.44 -21.37
CA THR A 320 17.79 -11.18 -22.20
C THR A 320 16.56 -10.75 -21.40
N LEU A 321 16.53 -10.94 -20.07
CA LEU A 321 15.38 -10.63 -19.26
C LEU A 321 15.38 -9.16 -18.82
N THR A 322 14.23 -8.51 -18.96
CA THR A 322 14.01 -7.14 -18.46
C THR A 322 13.68 -7.14 -16.96
N VAL A 323 13.75 -5.98 -16.33
CA VAL A 323 13.29 -5.78 -14.95
C VAL A 323 11.81 -6.16 -14.81
N LEU A 324 11.01 -5.87 -15.83
CA LEU A 324 9.59 -6.21 -15.86
C LEU A 324 9.36 -7.73 -15.86
N ASP A 325 10.13 -8.48 -16.67
CA ASP A 325 10.03 -9.95 -16.72
C ASP A 325 10.32 -10.56 -15.35
N ILE A 326 11.41 -10.14 -14.72
CA ILE A 326 11.81 -10.67 -13.42
C ILE A 326 10.83 -10.27 -12.34
N THR A 327 10.28 -9.06 -12.39
CA THR A 327 9.27 -8.62 -11.45
C THR A 327 8.01 -9.48 -11.55
N ALA A 328 7.52 -9.75 -12.78
CA ALA A 328 6.35 -10.59 -13.00
C ALA A 328 6.58 -12.04 -12.53
N ILE A 329 7.75 -12.61 -12.83
CA ILE A 329 8.13 -13.97 -12.38
C ILE A 329 8.21 -14.02 -10.85
N SER A 330 8.89 -13.05 -10.22
CA SER A 330 9.08 -12.99 -8.77
C SER A 330 7.75 -12.84 -8.03
N LEU A 331 6.86 -11.98 -8.53
CA LEU A 331 5.54 -11.77 -7.96
C LEU A 331 4.68 -13.02 -8.10
N THR A 332 4.66 -13.64 -9.29
CA THR A 332 3.93 -14.89 -9.51
C THR A 332 4.43 -16.02 -8.59
N ALA A 333 5.74 -16.20 -8.48
CA ALA A 333 6.33 -17.20 -7.58
C ALA A 333 5.96 -16.95 -6.12
N SER A 334 6.01 -15.70 -5.67
CA SER A 334 5.63 -15.34 -4.29
C SER A 334 4.15 -15.58 -4.01
N LEU A 335 3.24 -15.34 -4.97
CA LEU A 335 1.82 -15.65 -4.82
C LEU A 335 1.55 -17.15 -4.62
N PHE A 336 2.28 -18.03 -5.32
CA PHE A 336 2.20 -19.47 -5.07
C PHE A 336 2.69 -19.83 -3.68
N VAL A 337 3.78 -19.22 -3.20
CA VAL A 337 4.29 -19.42 -1.84
C VAL A 337 3.25 -18.94 -0.81
N TYR A 338 2.64 -17.79 -0.99
CA TYR A 338 1.59 -17.28 -0.11
C TYR A 338 0.38 -18.20 -0.06
N TYR A 339 -0.09 -18.67 -1.22
CA TYR A 339 -1.16 -19.65 -1.29
C TYR A 339 -0.82 -20.92 -0.51
N PHE A 340 0.36 -21.48 -0.75
CA PHE A 340 0.81 -22.70 -0.06
C PHE A 340 0.89 -22.50 1.45
N LEU A 341 1.54 -21.43 1.90
CA LEU A 341 1.71 -21.15 3.32
C LEU A 341 0.36 -20.87 4.00
N SER A 342 -0.50 -20.05 3.39
CA SER A 342 -1.81 -19.70 3.96
C SER A 342 -2.76 -20.89 4.08
N THR A 343 -2.65 -21.86 3.20
CA THR A 343 -3.53 -23.05 3.21
C THR A 343 -2.99 -24.19 4.07
N HIS A 344 -1.67 -24.32 4.23
CA HIS A 344 -1.06 -25.45 4.96
C HIS A 344 -0.63 -25.09 6.39
N LEU A 345 -0.33 -23.82 6.66
CA LEU A 345 0.15 -23.38 7.98
C LEU A 345 -0.90 -22.57 8.76
N ILE A 346 -2.16 -22.71 8.39
CA ILE A 346 -3.26 -21.91 8.94
C ILE A 346 -3.38 -22.04 10.46
N ASP A 347 -3.25 -23.26 10.99
CA ASP A 347 -3.35 -23.52 12.42
C ASP A 347 -2.19 -22.91 13.21
N PHE A 348 -1.00 -22.91 12.60
CA PHE A 348 0.16 -22.24 13.17
C PHE A 348 -0.06 -20.72 13.24
N TYR A 349 -0.54 -20.11 12.15
CA TYR A 349 -0.82 -18.68 12.11
C TYR A 349 -1.95 -18.27 13.06
N ALA A 350 -3.02 -19.04 13.14
CA ALA A 350 -4.12 -18.77 14.06
C ALA A 350 -3.63 -18.76 15.53
N LYS A 351 -2.84 -19.76 15.93
CA LYS A 351 -2.24 -19.81 17.28
C LYS A 351 -1.29 -18.65 17.53
N LEU A 352 -0.48 -18.30 16.53
CA LEU A 352 0.46 -17.17 16.61
C LEU A 352 -0.29 -15.84 16.81
N ILE A 353 -1.32 -15.56 15.99
CA ILE A 353 -2.09 -14.32 16.08
C ILE A 353 -2.80 -14.22 17.44
N VAL A 354 -3.44 -15.30 17.90
CA VAL A 354 -4.10 -15.33 19.22
C VAL A 354 -3.09 -15.10 20.35
N SER A 355 -1.92 -15.73 20.30
CA SER A 355 -0.85 -15.53 21.28
C SER A 355 -0.31 -14.09 21.28
N LEU A 356 -0.17 -13.49 20.11
CA LEU A 356 0.33 -12.12 19.98
C LEU A 356 -0.74 -11.08 20.28
N HIS A 357 -2.03 -11.40 20.13
CA HIS A 357 -3.12 -10.44 20.28
C HIS A 357 -3.12 -9.73 21.64
N SER A 358 -2.95 -10.46 22.73
CA SER A 358 -2.87 -9.90 24.09
C SER A 358 -1.68 -8.96 24.27
N LYS A 359 -0.63 -9.12 23.47
CA LYS A 359 0.62 -8.35 23.48
C LYS A 359 0.73 -7.38 22.30
N MET A 360 -0.29 -7.30 21.45
CA MET A 360 -0.23 -6.56 20.18
C MET A 360 0.19 -5.11 20.37
N LYS A 361 -0.37 -4.43 21.37
CA LYS A 361 0.01 -3.04 21.67
C LYS A 361 1.49 -2.92 22.05
N LEU A 362 2.03 -3.88 22.79
CA LEU A 362 3.45 -3.92 23.16
C LEU A 362 4.33 -4.18 21.92
N VAL A 363 3.91 -5.11 21.05
CA VAL A 363 4.61 -5.40 19.78
C VAL A 363 4.63 -4.15 18.91
N MET A 364 3.49 -3.44 18.77
CA MET A 364 3.40 -2.20 18.03
C MET A 364 4.31 -1.10 18.59
N ILE A 365 4.33 -0.93 19.91
CA ILE A 365 5.24 0.02 20.56
C ILE A 365 6.69 -0.34 20.25
N GLY A 366 7.06 -1.62 20.34
CA GLY A 366 8.39 -2.10 19.99
C GLY A 366 8.78 -1.81 18.55
N VAL A 367 7.89 -2.11 17.60
CA VAL A 367 8.10 -1.80 16.17
C VAL A 367 8.29 -0.30 15.96
N VAL A 368 7.40 0.52 16.51
CA VAL A 368 7.49 1.99 16.40
C VAL A 368 8.78 2.51 17.01
N ALA A 369 9.19 2.01 18.17
CA ALA A 369 10.45 2.41 18.83
C ALA A 369 11.68 2.06 17.95
N VAL A 370 11.70 0.87 17.35
CA VAL A 370 12.77 0.46 16.42
C VAL A 370 12.80 1.39 15.20
N LEU A 371 11.64 1.66 14.60
CA LEU A 371 11.54 2.53 13.44
C LEU A 371 12.00 3.97 13.75
N ILE A 372 11.60 4.52 14.90
CA ILE A 372 12.07 5.84 15.37
C ILE A 372 13.59 5.81 15.59
N GLY A 373 14.12 4.75 16.22
CA GLY A 373 15.55 4.60 16.48
C GLY A 373 16.38 4.59 15.20
N ILE A 374 15.91 3.86 14.20
CA ILE A 374 16.58 3.79 12.90
C ILE A 374 16.49 5.14 12.17
N ASP A 375 15.31 5.77 12.12
CA ASP A 375 15.13 7.07 11.44
C ASP A 375 15.97 8.17 12.13
N LEU A 376 16.01 8.18 13.47
CA LEU A 376 16.83 9.08 14.24
C LEU A 376 18.34 8.89 13.99
N TYR A 377 18.77 7.64 13.81
CA TYR A 377 20.18 7.32 13.50
C TYR A 377 20.60 7.85 12.11
N THR A 378 19.68 7.84 11.16
CA THR A 378 19.92 8.30 9.79
C THR A 378 19.65 9.80 9.59
N ALA A 379 18.92 10.42 10.53
CA ALA A 379 18.55 11.83 10.44
C ALA A 379 19.78 12.75 10.66
N GLU A 380 19.94 13.72 9.78
CA GLU A 380 21.00 14.76 9.89
C GLU A 380 20.63 15.89 10.86
N THR A 381 19.65 15.65 11.75
CA THR A 381 19.11 16.67 12.67
C THR A 381 19.42 16.35 14.12
N THR A 382 19.31 17.35 15.01
CA THR A 382 19.47 17.10 16.44
C THR A 382 18.31 16.26 16.97
N VAL A 383 18.57 15.43 17.98
CA VAL A 383 17.55 14.58 18.63
C VAL A 383 16.34 15.39 19.08
N VAL A 384 16.57 16.60 19.62
CA VAL A 384 15.50 17.48 20.10
C VAL A 384 14.62 17.97 18.95
N SER A 385 15.23 18.44 17.85
CA SER A 385 14.49 18.88 16.66
C SER A 385 13.70 17.72 16.05
N TYR A 386 14.32 16.53 15.95
CA TYR A 386 13.67 15.32 15.45
C TYR A 386 12.42 14.97 16.27
N LEU A 387 12.55 14.84 17.61
CA LEU A 387 11.43 14.49 18.48
C LEU A 387 10.33 15.56 18.47
N THR A 388 10.69 16.83 18.36
CA THR A 388 9.72 17.93 18.27
C THR A 388 8.89 17.82 16.99
N LEU A 389 9.54 17.64 15.84
CA LEU A 389 8.85 17.48 14.54
C LEU A 389 8.00 16.21 14.53
N LEU A 390 8.54 15.10 15.02
CA LEU A 390 7.78 13.86 15.13
C LEU A 390 6.54 14.02 16.01
N ALA A 391 6.64 14.76 17.13
CA ALA A 391 5.49 15.06 17.99
C ALA A 391 4.44 15.92 17.27
N VAL A 392 4.87 16.91 16.47
CA VAL A 392 3.96 17.73 15.64
C VAL A 392 3.21 16.85 14.64
N PHE A 393 3.92 16.03 13.87
CA PHE A 393 3.29 15.13 12.89
C PHE A 393 2.40 14.08 13.56
N THR A 394 2.80 13.56 14.72
CA THR A 394 1.96 12.65 15.52
C THR A 394 0.67 13.31 15.97
N THR A 395 0.73 14.55 16.43
CA THR A 395 -0.45 15.31 16.85
C THR A 395 -1.40 15.50 15.66
N ILE A 396 -0.87 15.87 14.49
CA ILE A 396 -1.65 15.97 13.25
C ILE A 396 -2.30 14.63 12.94
N GLY A 397 -1.54 13.54 12.93
CA GLY A 397 -2.03 12.20 12.62
C GLY A 397 -3.13 11.71 13.57
N VAL A 398 -2.94 11.88 14.88
CA VAL A 398 -3.93 11.53 15.91
C VAL A 398 -5.21 12.35 15.70
N PHE A 399 -5.08 13.66 15.46
CA PHE A 399 -6.23 14.52 15.20
C PHE A 399 -7.00 14.09 13.94
N LEU A 400 -6.30 13.83 12.84
CA LEU A 400 -6.93 13.36 11.59
C LEU A 400 -7.68 12.04 11.81
N LYS A 401 -7.08 11.13 12.57
CA LYS A 401 -7.71 9.85 12.90
C LYS A 401 -9.00 10.03 13.71
N PHE A 402 -8.99 10.88 14.74
CA PHE A 402 -10.21 11.18 15.50
C PHE A 402 -11.30 11.85 14.65
N LYS A 403 -10.93 12.60 13.62
CA LYS A 403 -11.86 13.24 12.68
C LYS A 403 -12.27 12.35 11.51
N ASN A 404 -11.74 11.11 11.42
CA ASN A 404 -11.93 10.22 10.28
C ASN A 404 -11.57 10.88 8.93
N VAL A 405 -10.48 11.66 8.92
CA VAL A 405 -9.95 12.31 7.72
C VAL A 405 -8.73 11.54 7.24
N SER A 406 -8.69 11.19 5.95
CA SER A 406 -7.52 10.52 5.36
C SER A 406 -6.32 11.46 5.30
N PRO A 407 -5.13 11.04 5.72
CA PRO A 407 -3.90 11.83 5.58
C PRO A 407 -3.33 11.82 4.16
N LEU A 408 -3.89 11.04 3.25
CA LEU A 408 -3.38 10.86 1.90
C LEU A 408 -3.18 12.18 1.12
N PRO A 409 -4.08 13.18 1.20
CA PRO A 409 -3.86 14.47 0.54
C PRO A 409 -2.59 15.20 1.01
N LEU A 410 -2.29 15.15 2.30
CA LEU A 410 -1.06 15.71 2.86
C LEU A 410 0.18 15.01 2.31
N LEU A 411 0.20 13.68 2.37
CA LEU A 411 1.32 12.88 1.89
C LEU A 411 1.55 13.05 0.39
N PHE A 412 0.47 13.08 -0.38
CA PHE A 412 0.50 13.27 -1.83
C PHE A 412 1.13 14.62 -2.20
N THR A 413 0.71 15.69 -1.53
CA THR A 413 1.22 17.05 -1.83
C THR A 413 2.62 17.31 -1.28
N ILE A 414 3.05 16.62 -0.23
CA ILE A 414 4.44 16.66 0.23
C ILE A 414 5.37 16.08 -0.84
N ILE A 415 5.03 14.96 -1.47
CA ILE A 415 5.88 14.28 -2.45
C ILE A 415 5.79 14.95 -3.82
N LEU A 416 4.57 15.22 -4.28
CA LEU A 416 4.33 15.64 -5.67
C LEU A 416 4.11 17.14 -5.82
N GLY A 417 4.13 17.89 -4.73
CA GLY A 417 3.85 19.33 -4.74
C GLY A 417 4.73 20.09 -5.74
N ASP A 418 6.03 19.88 -5.71
CA ASP A 418 6.98 20.53 -6.63
C ASP A 418 6.71 20.17 -8.09
N LYS A 419 6.48 18.88 -8.37
CA LYS A 419 6.18 18.43 -9.74
C LYS A 419 4.88 19.01 -10.26
N LEU A 420 3.86 19.14 -9.41
CA LEU A 420 2.61 19.79 -9.75
C LEU A 420 2.80 21.27 -10.09
N VAL A 421 3.51 22.01 -9.22
CA VAL A 421 3.81 23.42 -9.45
C VAL A 421 4.59 23.59 -10.75
N TRP A 422 5.60 22.76 -10.99
CA TRP A 422 6.38 22.79 -12.24
C TRP A 422 5.50 22.53 -13.46
N LEU A 423 4.63 21.52 -13.44
CA LEU A 423 3.72 21.20 -14.56
C LEU A 423 2.79 22.38 -14.89
N TYR A 424 2.20 22.99 -13.86
CA TYR A 424 1.32 24.15 -14.06
C TYR A 424 2.08 25.39 -14.59
N LEU A 425 3.32 25.62 -14.12
CA LEU A 425 4.15 26.70 -14.66
C LEU A 425 4.57 26.46 -16.11
N GLN A 426 4.88 25.21 -16.49
CA GLN A 426 5.16 24.88 -17.89
C GLN A 426 3.90 25.06 -18.77
N ALA A 427 2.73 24.67 -18.27
CA ALA A 427 1.48 24.90 -18.97
C ALA A 427 1.22 26.41 -19.16
N TYR A 428 1.41 27.22 -18.12
CA TYR A 428 1.26 28.66 -18.21
C TYR A 428 2.17 29.25 -19.29
N LYS A 429 3.46 28.89 -19.35
CA LYS A 429 4.42 29.32 -20.38
C LYS A 429 4.04 28.85 -21.81
N LEU A 430 3.29 27.76 -21.94
CA LEU A 430 2.86 27.26 -23.26
C LEU A 430 1.63 27.95 -23.80
N TYR A 431 0.81 28.58 -22.94
CA TYR A 431 -0.48 29.19 -23.31
C TYR A 431 -0.51 30.71 -23.20
N PHE A 432 0.42 31.30 -22.48
CA PHE A 432 0.59 32.72 -22.28
C PHE A 432 2.02 33.19 -22.54
#